data_3bac2b1b9435ac2df5277f8aba87d2c0
#
_entry.id   3bac2b1b9435ac2df5277f8aba87d2c0
#
_cell.length_a   1.000
_cell.length_b   1.000
_cell.length_c   1.000
_cell.angle_alpha   90.00
_cell.angle_beta   90.00
_cell.angle_gamma   90.00
#
_symmetry.space_group_name_H-M   'P 1'
#
loop_
_entity.id
_entity.type
_entity.pdbx_description
1 polymer ?
#
loop_
_entity_poly.entity_id
_entity_poly.type
_entity_poly.pdbx_seq_one_letter_code
_entity_poly.pdbx_strand_id
1 'polypeptide(L)'
;MREYSVFFQKSLKSVEERAIITIKKQSAYCTASRNERRRMDYNMGKFVVKETKTGIKFDLCAGNGEVIATSEVYSAEKSCLNGIESVRKNCVGAVEDQTVEGYETVKHPKFEVYTDKSGEYRFRLKATNGEVIAVSEGYKSKASCLNGIERVKKNAPAAKVVKDEKNA
;
A
#
# COMPACT_ATOMS: atom_id res chain seq x y z
N MET A 1 -22.68 2.51 -32.51
CA MET A 1 -21.24 2.35 -32.27
C MET A 1 -20.66 3.64 -31.65
N ARG A 2 -20.99 4.00 -30.40
CA ARG A 2 -20.42 5.17 -29.68
C ARG A 2 -20.59 5.11 -28.16
N GLU A 3 -20.44 3.95 -27.50
CA GLU A 3 -20.58 3.87 -26.04
C GLU A 3 -19.48 3.08 -25.31
N TYR A 4 -18.42 2.63 -25.98
CA TYR A 4 -17.31 1.91 -25.33
C TYR A 4 -16.08 2.78 -25.00
N SER A 5 -16.13 4.09 -25.25
CA SER A 5 -14.95 4.96 -25.11
C SER A 5 -14.83 5.68 -23.76
N VAL A 6 -15.84 5.67 -22.90
CA VAL A 6 -15.85 6.52 -21.68
C VAL A 6 -15.39 5.78 -20.43
N PHE A 7 -15.38 4.43 -20.44
CA PHE A 7 -15.01 3.65 -19.25
C PHE A 7 -13.49 3.40 -19.12
N PHE A 8 -12.72 3.59 -20.18
CA PHE A 8 -11.26 3.32 -20.19
C PHE A 8 -10.39 4.50 -19.72
N GLN A 9 -10.97 5.68 -19.53
CA GLN A 9 -10.20 6.91 -19.21
C GLN A 9 -10.04 7.21 -17.71
N LYS A 10 -10.60 6.41 -16.78
CA LYS A 10 -10.49 6.66 -15.32
C LYS A 10 -9.34 5.95 -14.62
N SER A 11 -8.56 5.09 -15.28
CA SER A 11 -7.57 4.24 -14.62
C SER A 11 -6.09 4.51 -14.93
N LEU A 12 -5.76 5.47 -15.78
CA LEU A 12 -4.37 5.76 -16.17
C LEU A 12 -3.97 7.18 -15.79
N LYS A 13 -3.78 7.44 -14.49
CA LYS A 13 -2.84 8.51 -14.14
C LYS A 13 -1.45 7.99 -14.43
N SER A 14 -0.79 8.58 -15.42
CA SER A 14 0.58 8.23 -15.81
C SER A 14 1.54 8.36 -14.62
N VAL A 15 2.69 7.69 -14.69
CA VAL A 15 3.76 7.83 -13.68
C VAL A 15 4.13 9.31 -13.48
N GLU A 16 4.08 10.10 -14.56
CA GLU A 16 4.33 11.54 -14.57
C GLU A 16 3.27 12.33 -13.81
N GLU A 17 1.98 12.04 -13.99
CA GLU A 17 0.91 12.71 -13.22
C GLU A 17 1.01 12.41 -11.72
N ARG A 18 1.40 11.20 -11.35
CA ARG A 18 1.64 10.82 -9.95
C ARG A 18 2.85 11.55 -9.37
N ALA A 19 3.93 11.66 -10.13
CA ALA A 19 5.11 12.44 -9.74
C ALA A 19 4.74 13.92 -9.55
N ILE A 20 3.99 14.51 -10.45
CA ILE A 20 3.51 15.90 -10.35
C ILE A 20 2.62 16.08 -9.10
N ILE A 21 1.71 15.15 -8.82
CA ILE A 21 0.86 15.20 -7.62
C ILE A 21 1.71 15.10 -6.35
N THR A 22 2.73 14.25 -6.34
CA THR A 22 3.64 14.09 -5.21
C THR A 22 4.45 15.36 -4.97
N ILE A 23 4.99 15.97 -6.03
CA ILE A 23 5.73 17.23 -5.97
C ILE A 23 4.82 18.37 -5.48
N LYS A 24 3.59 18.48 -5.97
CA LYS A 24 2.61 19.48 -5.53
C LYS A 24 2.25 19.31 -4.05
N LYS A 25 2.06 18.07 -3.57
CA LYS A 25 1.82 17.78 -2.14
C LYS A 25 3.02 18.15 -1.29
N GLN A 26 4.23 17.86 -1.73
CA GLN A 26 5.46 18.20 -1.04
C GLN A 26 5.64 19.74 -0.95
N SER A 27 5.39 20.45 -2.04
CA SER A 27 5.43 21.91 -2.08
C SER A 27 4.38 22.53 -1.14
N ALA A 28 3.15 22.05 -1.16
CA ALA A 28 2.09 22.49 -0.26
C ALA A 28 2.44 22.25 1.22
N TYR A 29 3.08 21.11 1.52
CA TYR A 29 3.56 20.81 2.87
C TYR A 29 4.64 21.81 3.34
N CYS A 30 5.58 22.16 2.46
CA CYS A 30 6.67 23.10 2.79
C CYS A 30 6.14 24.51 3.08
N THR A 31 5.08 24.96 2.40
CA THR A 31 4.49 26.30 2.55
C THR A 31 3.42 26.37 3.62
N ALA A 32 2.92 25.24 4.11
CA ALA A 32 1.86 25.18 5.11
C ALA A 32 2.30 25.70 6.50
N SER A 33 1.37 26.29 7.21
CA SER A 33 1.55 26.67 8.63
C SER A 33 1.75 25.43 9.52
N ARG A 34 2.23 25.63 10.75
CA ARG A 34 2.45 24.53 11.72
C ARG A 34 1.17 23.70 11.96
N ASN A 35 0.01 24.34 12.04
CA ASN A 35 -1.26 23.67 12.29
C ASN A 35 -1.74 22.89 11.06
N GLU A 36 -1.57 23.43 9.86
CA GLU A 36 -1.87 22.74 8.61
C GLU A 36 -0.95 21.54 8.40
N ARG A 37 0.34 21.66 8.69
CA ARG A 37 1.28 20.52 8.68
C ARG A 37 0.84 19.41 9.62
N ARG A 38 0.44 19.73 10.85
CA ARG A 38 -0.09 18.73 11.80
C ARG A 38 -1.34 18.04 11.26
N ARG A 39 -2.27 18.76 10.60
CA ARG A 39 -3.45 18.17 9.95
C ARG A 39 -3.06 17.29 8.76
N MET A 40 -2.09 17.71 7.95
CA MET A 40 -1.55 16.92 6.84
C MET A 40 -0.88 15.64 7.36
N ASP A 41 -0.05 15.74 8.40
CA ASP A 41 0.62 14.59 9.03
C ASP A 41 -0.38 13.59 9.61
N TYR A 42 -1.47 14.06 10.23
CA TYR A 42 -2.53 13.22 10.76
C TYR A 42 -3.27 12.45 9.66
N ASN A 43 -3.42 13.04 8.47
CA ASN A 43 -4.11 12.42 7.32
C ASN A 43 -3.20 11.60 6.41
N MET A 44 -1.87 11.66 6.61
CA MET A 44 -0.92 10.89 5.80
C MET A 44 -0.68 9.51 6.44
N GLY A 45 -0.60 8.49 5.58
CA GLY A 45 -0.18 7.16 6.02
C GLY A 45 1.25 7.16 6.56
N LYS A 46 1.58 6.14 7.33
CA LYS A 46 2.94 5.93 7.87
C LYS A 46 3.33 4.45 7.79
N PHE A 47 4.60 4.20 7.56
CA PHE A 47 5.22 2.90 7.79
C PHE A 47 5.75 2.88 9.23
N VAL A 48 5.25 1.97 10.04
CA VAL A 48 5.69 1.79 11.43
C VAL A 48 6.62 0.60 11.46
N VAL A 49 7.91 0.83 11.69
CA VAL A 49 8.93 -0.21 11.84
C VAL A 49 8.90 -0.72 13.26
N LYS A 50 8.74 -2.04 13.41
CA LYS A 50 8.62 -2.74 14.70
C LYS A 50 9.68 -3.82 14.85
N GLU A 51 10.28 -3.88 16.02
CA GLU A 51 11.11 -5.01 16.40
C GLU A 51 10.23 -6.17 16.90
N THR A 52 10.60 -7.38 16.54
CA THR A 52 9.95 -8.63 16.96
C THR A 52 10.99 -9.57 17.56
N LYS A 53 10.56 -10.63 18.22
CA LYS A 53 11.49 -11.63 18.77
C LYS A 53 12.38 -12.30 17.72
N THR A 54 11.96 -12.31 16.45
CA THR A 54 12.64 -13.00 15.34
C THR A 54 13.26 -12.06 14.32
N GLY A 55 13.10 -10.75 14.47
CA GLY A 55 13.63 -9.77 13.53
C GLY A 55 12.80 -8.48 13.51
N ILE A 56 12.79 -7.80 12.39
CA ILE A 56 12.18 -6.49 12.19
C ILE A 56 11.12 -6.58 11.10
N LYS A 57 9.96 -5.98 11.32
CA LYS A 57 8.89 -5.87 10.32
C LYS A 57 8.38 -4.44 10.23
N PHE A 58 7.60 -4.14 9.20
CA PHE A 58 6.85 -2.88 9.15
C PHE A 58 5.36 -3.12 8.93
N ASP A 59 4.57 -2.21 9.45
CA ASP A 59 3.15 -2.09 9.15
C ASP A 59 2.91 -0.79 8.38
N LEU A 60 2.17 -0.86 7.29
CA LEU A 60 1.63 0.33 6.63
C LEU A 60 0.30 0.69 7.30
N CYS A 61 0.28 1.85 7.96
CA CYS A 61 -0.90 2.38 8.60
C CYS A 61 -1.49 3.53 7.77
N ALA A 62 -2.81 3.65 7.75
CA ALA A 62 -3.51 4.83 7.25
C ALA A 62 -3.35 6.00 8.22
N GLY A 63 -3.78 7.21 7.80
CA GLY A 63 -3.75 8.40 8.64
C GLY A 63 -4.54 8.27 9.95
N ASN A 64 -5.60 7.47 9.98
CA ASN A 64 -6.37 7.15 11.19
C ASN A 64 -5.69 6.13 12.13
N GLY A 65 -4.49 5.64 11.76
CA GLY A 65 -3.72 4.67 12.56
C GLY A 65 -4.06 3.20 12.28
N GLU A 66 -5.08 2.92 11.45
CA GLU A 66 -5.47 1.56 11.09
C GLU A 66 -4.40 0.89 10.23
N VAL A 67 -4.01 -0.34 10.56
CA VAL A 67 -3.08 -1.14 9.77
C VAL A 67 -3.76 -1.57 8.47
N ILE A 68 -3.14 -1.27 7.33
CA ILE A 68 -3.64 -1.64 6.01
C ILE A 68 -2.95 -2.91 5.51
N ALA A 69 -1.64 -3.00 5.74
CA ALA A 69 -0.82 -4.14 5.33
C ALA A 69 0.41 -4.27 6.21
N THR A 70 0.87 -5.49 6.40
CA THR A 70 2.04 -5.87 7.20
C THR A 70 3.06 -6.55 6.30
N SER A 71 4.36 -6.29 6.51
CA SER A 71 5.45 -6.99 5.84
C SER A 71 5.75 -8.35 6.48
N GLU A 72 6.57 -9.13 5.80
CA GLU A 72 7.30 -10.23 6.42
C GLU A 72 8.33 -9.72 7.43
N VAL A 73 8.93 -10.67 8.20
CA VAL A 73 9.97 -10.35 9.18
C VAL A 73 11.34 -10.38 8.50
N TYR A 74 12.07 -9.29 8.59
CA TYR A 74 13.41 -9.13 8.05
C TYR A 74 14.45 -9.36 9.17
N SER A 75 15.60 -9.93 8.83
CA SER A 75 16.70 -10.14 9.75
C SER A 75 17.47 -8.86 10.11
N ALA A 76 17.36 -7.80 9.30
CA ALA A 76 18.06 -6.54 9.47
C ALA A 76 17.18 -5.32 9.13
N GLU A 77 17.41 -4.22 9.84
CA GLU A 77 16.68 -2.95 9.60
C GLU A 77 16.84 -2.45 8.16
N LYS A 78 18.05 -2.57 7.61
CA LYS A 78 18.32 -2.17 6.21
C LYS A 78 17.44 -2.94 5.22
N SER A 79 17.25 -4.24 5.44
CA SER A 79 16.37 -5.07 4.60
C SER A 79 14.90 -4.67 4.75
N CYS A 80 14.45 -4.35 5.98
CA CYS A 80 13.13 -3.84 6.26
C CYS A 80 12.87 -2.50 5.53
N LEU A 81 13.82 -1.56 5.57
CA LEU A 81 13.73 -0.29 4.86
C LEU A 81 13.69 -0.49 3.33
N ASN A 82 14.48 -1.42 2.80
CA ASN A 82 14.41 -1.80 1.38
C ASN A 82 13.02 -2.37 1.02
N GLY A 83 12.42 -3.15 1.92
CA GLY A 83 11.04 -3.63 1.78
C GLY A 83 10.03 -2.49 1.70
N ILE A 84 10.18 -1.45 2.52
CA ILE A 84 9.34 -0.24 2.45
C ILE A 84 9.46 0.44 1.08
N GLU A 85 10.68 0.65 0.59
CA GLU A 85 10.90 1.23 -0.73
C GLU A 85 10.34 0.34 -1.86
N SER A 86 10.41 -0.98 -1.68
CA SER A 86 9.76 -1.93 -2.60
C SER A 86 8.25 -1.76 -2.62
N VAL A 87 7.59 -1.60 -1.45
CA VAL A 87 6.14 -1.32 -1.39
C VAL A 87 5.81 0.00 -2.10
N ARG A 88 6.56 1.08 -1.85
CA ARG A 88 6.36 2.37 -2.53
C ARG A 88 6.42 2.26 -4.04
N LYS A 89 7.42 1.52 -4.54
CA LYS A 89 7.64 1.32 -5.98
C LYS A 89 6.56 0.45 -6.62
N ASN A 90 6.13 -0.61 -5.94
CA ASN A 90 5.26 -1.64 -6.49
C ASN A 90 3.76 -1.45 -6.17
N CYS A 91 3.39 -0.50 -5.30
CA CYS A 91 2.00 -0.24 -4.92
C CYS A 91 1.09 0.23 -6.08
N VAL A 92 1.64 0.45 -7.26
CA VAL A 92 0.92 0.79 -8.49
C VAL A 92 0.45 -0.44 -9.26
N GLY A 93 0.81 -1.64 -8.81
CA GLY A 93 0.49 -2.92 -9.46
C GLY A 93 -0.99 -3.11 -9.76
N ALA A 94 -1.27 -3.90 -10.80
CA ALA A 94 -2.63 -4.29 -11.14
C ALA A 94 -3.21 -5.25 -10.08
N VAL A 95 -4.52 -5.45 -10.10
CA VAL A 95 -5.20 -6.38 -9.18
C VAL A 95 -5.52 -7.67 -9.92
N GLU A 96 -5.07 -8.79 -9.39
CA GLU A 96 -5.43 -10.15 -9.81
C GLU A 96 -6.40 -10.72 -8.78
N ASP A 97 -7.59 -11.04 -9.22
CA ASP A 97 -8.66 -11.54 -8.36
C ASP A 97 -8.75 -13.05 -8.42
N GLN A 98 -8.06 -13.73 -7.53
CA GLN A 98 -8.03 -15.20 -7.43
C GLN A 98 -9.30 -15.79 -6.77
N THR A 99 -10.27 -14.95 -6.37
CA THR A 99 -11.54 -15.41 -5.78
C THR A 99 -12.61 -15.73 -6.84
N VAL A 100 -12.29 -15.47 -8.12
CA VAL A 100 -13.17 -15.76 -9.27
C VAL A 100 -12.61 -16.96 -10.01
N GLU A 101 -13.47 -17.92 -10.36
CA GLU A 101 -13.09 -19.06 -11.18
C GLU A 101 -12.67 -18.58 -12.58
N GLY A 102 -11.54 -19.11 -13.10
CA GLY A 102 -11.02 -18.71 -14.42
C GLY A 102 -10.39 -17.31 -14.45
N TYR A 103 -9.94 -16.77 -13.31
CA TYR A 103 -9.29 -15.47 -13.27
C TYR A 103 -8.09 -15.37 -14.22
N GLU A 104 -7.86 -14.16 -14.76
CA GLU A 104 -6.71 -13.88 -15.61
C GLU A 104 -5.46 -13.58 -14.78
N THR A 105 -4.36 -14.24 -15.09
CA THR A 105 -3.07 -13.98 -14.44
C THR A 105 -2.48 -12.66 -14.93
N VAL A 106 -2.14 -11.78 -13.99
CA VAL A 106 -1.56 -10.48 -14.26
C VAL A 106 -0.04 -10.51 -14.04
N LYS A 107 0.71 -9.77 -14.86
CA LYS A 107 2.17 -9.61 -14.69
C LYS A 107 2.53 -8.83 -13.43
N HIS A 108 3.69 -9.14 -12.87
CA HIS A 108 4.25 -8.42 -11.73
C HIS A 108 4.71 -6.98 -12.12
N PRO A 109 4.64 -6.01 -11.21
CA PRO A 109 4.10 -6.09 -9.85
C PRO A 109 2.57 -6.16 -9.82
N LYS A 110 2.00 -6.87 -8.84
CA LYS A 110 0.54 -7.04 -8.74
C LYS A 110 0.06 -7.18 -7.30
N PHE A 111 -1.21 -6.90 -7.10
CA PHE A 111 -1.96 -7.32 -5.91
C PHE A 111 -2.72 -8.59 -6.24
N GLU A 112 -2.58 -9.62 -5.43
CA GLU A 112 -3.39 -10.83 -5.51
C GLU A 112 -4.45 -10.80 -4.41
N VAL A 113 -5.73 -10.88 -4.80
CA VAL A 113 -6.86 -11.01 -3.87
C VAL A 113 -7.23 -12.48 -3.78
N TYR A 114 -7.29 -13.01 -2.58
CA TYR A 114 -7.59 -14.42 -2.31
C TYR A 114 -8.46 -14.57 -1.06
N THR A 115 -9.04 -15.75 -0.88
CA THR A 115 -9.77 -16.11 0.34
C THR A 115 -8.88 -17.00 1.21
N ASP A 116 -8.76 -16.66 2.49
CA ASP A 116 -7.99 -17.46 3.44
C ASP A 116 -8.79 -18.68 3.96
N LYS A 117 -8.15 -19.49 4.82
CA LYS A 117 -8.77 -20.70 5.38
C LYS A 117 -9.99 -20.41 6.26
N SER A 118 -10.15 -19.18 6.76
CA SER A 118 -11.26 -18.72 7.57
C SER A 118 -12.42 -18.17 6.73
N GLY A 119 -12.27 -18.13 5.40
CA GLY A 119 -13.23 -17.55 4.46
C GLY A 119 -13.15 -16.01 4.37
N GLU A 120 -12.13 -15.39 4.95
CA GLU A 120 -11.91 -13.94 4.85
C GLU A 120 -11.14 -13.57 3.58
N TYR A 121 -11.49 -12.42 3.03
CA TYR A 121 -10.79 -11.86 1.87
C TYR A 121 -9.50 -11.19 2.31
N ARG A 122 -8.38 -11.54 1.68
CA ARG A 122 -7.07 -10.93 1.90
C ARG A 122 -6.45 -10.51 0.58
N PHE A 123 -5.53 -9.57 0.66
CA PHE A 123 -4.65 -9.28 -0.47
C PHE A 123 -3.18 -9.40 -0.06
N ARG A 124 -2.34 -9.70 -1.04
CA ARG A 124 -0.90 -9.62 -0.93
C ARG A 124 -0.33 -8.83 -2.10
N LEU A 125 0.65 -7.98 -1.83
CA LEU A 125 1.39 -7.23 -2.84
C LEU A 125 2.63 -8.02 -3.21
N LYS A 126 2.77 -8.32 -4.49
CA LYS A 126 3.98 -8.91 -5.07
C LYS A 126 4.81 -7.87 -5.80
N ALA A 127 6.11 -7.89 -5.52
CA ALA A 127 7.09 -7.05 -6.21
C ALA A 127 7.33 -7.54 -7.64
N THR A 128 8.10 -6.79 -8.42
CA THR A 128 8.45 -7.11 -9.82
C THR A 128 9.14 -8.48 -9.96
N ASN A 129 9.88 -8.93 -8.94
CA ASN A 129 10.53 -10.25 -8.89
C ASN A 129 9.59 -11.39 -8.44
N GLY A 130 8.32 -11.09 -8.15
CA GLY A 130 7.32 -12.06 -7.70
C GLY A 130 7.30 -12.34 -6.20
N GLU A 131 8.20 -11.76 -5.41
CA GLU A 131 8.21 -11.90 -3.94
C GLU A 131 7.04 -11.16 -3.31
N VAL A 132 6.47 -11.75 -2.26
CA VAL A 132 5.44 -11.11 -1.42
C VAL A 132 6.13 -10.11 -0.50
N ILE A 133 5.77 -8.83 -0.61
CA ILE A 133 6.38 -7.74 0.17
C ILE A 133 5.44 -7.15 1.23
N ALA A 134 4.14 -7.37 1.09
CA ALA A 134 3.15 -6.98 2.10
C ALA A 134 1.88 -7.82 1.98
N VAL A 135 1.23 -8.08 3.10
CA VAL A 135 -0.02 -8.84 3.22
C VAL A 135 -1.02 -8.05 4.06
N SER A 136 -2.29 -8.06 3.67
CA SER A 136 -3.36 -7.43 4.45
C SER A 136 -3.83 -8.32 5.59
N GLU A 137 -4.57 -7.71 6.51
CA GLU A 137 -5.44 -8.45 7.42
C GLU A 137 -6.67 -9.01 6.68
N GLY A 138 -7.48 -9.84 7.35
CA GLY A 138 -8.69 -10.41 6.79
C GLY A 138 -9.84 -9.40 6.72
N TYR A 139 -10.55 -9.39 5.61
CA TYR A 139 -11.74 -8.58 5.39
C TYR A 139 -12.97 -9.49 5.26
N LYS A 140 -14.08 -9.10 5.87
CA LYS A 140 -15.35 -9.83 5.77
C LYS A 140 -15.99 -9.76 4.39
N SER A 141 -15.60 -8.77 3.56
CA SER A 141 -16.12 -8.62 2.22
C SER A 141 -15.02 -8.31 1.21
N LYS A 142 -15.19 -8.79 -0.01
CA LYS A 142 -14.30 -8.51 -1.15
C LYS A 142 -14.20 -7.01 -1.44
N ALA A 143 -15.32 -6.28 -1.34
CA ALA A 143 -15.34 -4.83 -1.54
C ALA A 143 -14.43 -4.10 -0.53
N SER A 144 -14.44 -4.53 0.74
CA SER A 144 -13.55 -3.97 1.77
C SER A 144 -12.08 -4.30 1.49
N CYS A 145 -11.78 -5.50 1.02
CA CYS A 145 -10.43 -5.91 0.61
C CYS A 145 -9.91 -5.06 -0.55
N LEU A 146 -10.72 -4.85 -1.60
CA LEU A 146 -10.37 -3.99 -2.73
C LEU A 146 -10.16 -2.53 -2.30
N ASN A 147 -10.99 -2.03 -1.38
CA ASN A 147 -10.79 -0.71 -0.78
C ASN A 147 -9.46 -0.62 0.00
N GLY A 148 -9.08 -1.71 0.68
CA GLY A 148 -7.76 -1.84 1.33
C GLY A 148 -6.62 -1.65 0.33
N ILE A 149 -6.69 -2.27 -0.86
CA ILE A 149 -5.70 -2.09 -1.94
C ILE A 149 -5.62 -0.61 -2.38
N GLU A 150 -6.77 0.04 -2.59
CA GLU A 150 -6.79 1.46 -2.96
C GLU A 150 -6.19 2.35 -1.85
N ARG A 151 -6.38 1.98 -0.58
CA ARG A 151 -5.73 2.65 0.56
C ARG A 151 -4.21 2.46 0.55
N VAL A 152 -3.69 1.26 0.18
CA VAL A 152 -2.24 1.05 -0.02
C VAL A 152 -1.73 1.97 -1.13
N LYS A 153 -2.37 1.96 -2.30
CA LYS A 153 -1.98 2.82 -3.44
C LYS A 153 -1.98 4.31 -3.11
N LYS A 154 -2.92 4.74 -2.27
CA LYS A 154 -3.04 6.15 -1.85
C LYS A 154 -1.99 6.55 -0.80
N ASN A 155 -1.73 5.68 0.18
CA ASN A 155 -0.92 6.02 1.35
C ASN A 155 0.57 5.70 1.15
N ALA A 156 0.92 4.53 0.58
CA ALA A 156 2.30 4.06 0.52
C ALA A 156 3.29 5.04 -0.14
N PRO A 157 2.97 5.74 -1.26
CA PRO A 157 3.94 6.61 -1.92
C PRO A 157 4.45 7.77 -1.07
N ALA A 158 3.60 8.30 -0.17
CA ALA A 158 3.91 9.49 0.64
C ALA A 158 3.98 9.18 2.14
N ALA A 159 3.87 7.91 2.54
CA ALA A 159 3.89 7.48 3.93
C ALA A 159 5.24 7.79 4.58
N LYS A 160 5.24 8.40 5.77
CA LYS A 160 6.46 8.60 6.57
C LYS A 160 6.90 7.28 7.20
N VAL A 161 8.21 7.09 7.35
CA VAL A 161 8.77 5.97 8.12
C VAL A 161 8.95 6.42 9.55
N VAL A 162 8.38 5.69 10.50
CA VAL A 162 8.50 5.92 11.95
C VAL A 162 8.88 4.61 12.63
N LYS A 163 9.67 4.68 13.71
CA LYS A 163 9.95 3.53 14.57
C LYS A 163 8.88 3.45 15.66
N ASP A 164 8.49 2.26 16.04
CA ASP A 164 7.58 2.02 17.17
C ASP A 164 8.36 2.17 18.48
N GLU A 165 8.14 3.29 19.18
CA GLU A 165 8.82 3.59 20.45
C GLU A 165 8.36 2.70 21.63
N LYS A 166 7.36 1.83 21.42
CA LYS A 166 6.80 1.01 22.50
C LYS A 166 7.64 -0.24 22.85
N ASN A 167 8.70 -0.52 22.10
CA ASN A 167 9.59 -1.68 22.32
C ASN A 167 11.09 -1.29 22.42
N ALA A 168 11.38 -0.05 22.79
CA ALA A 168 12.73 0.40 23.10
C ALA A 168 13.02 0.28 24.61
#